data_d27b98dc3987ab941f7930e98c97f380
#
_entry.id   d27b98dc3987ab941f7930e98c97f380
#
_cell.length_a   1.000
_cell.length_b   1.000
_cell.length_c   1.000
_cell.angle_alpha   90.00
_cell.angle_beta   90.00
_cell.angle_gamma   90.00
#
_symmetry.space_group_name_H-M   'P 1'
#
loop_
_entity.id
_entity.type
_entity.pdbx_description
1 polymer ?
#
loop_
_entity_poly.entity_id
_entity_poly.type
_entity_poly.pdbx_seq_one_letter_code
_entity_poly.pdbx_strand_id
1 'polypeptide(L)'
;MSNSIITIHQTDLQQTLVIERPDQGVTLQGNVKIPGDKSISHRALMFGAIARGETRIRGLLLGEDPRSTARCLRAMGARISELNAEEVIIEGVGLDHLQEPTEVLDAGNSGTTVRLMLGLLASHADRFFVISGDESLRSRPMSRVVQPLLQMGAQIWGRKNNSRAPLAIQGQSLQGIEYCSPIASAQVKSCILLAGLMAEGNTTVIEPAISRDHSERMLAAFGANITTDPETKSVTIEGQPILKGRTVVVPGDISSAAFWLVAGLIIPGSELLIENVGINPTRTGIIDALQRMEADLTIENKQIIAGEPVANVRVRSCQLKGAEIGGNLIPR
;
A
#
# COMPACT_ATOMS: atom_id res chain seq x y z
N MET A 1 -33.91 -8.50 -24.30
CA MET A 1 -33.73 -7.18 -23.69
C MET A 1 -32.81 -7.39 -22.50
N SER A 2 -31.65 -6.79 -22.49
CA SER A 2 -30.73 -6.87 -21.32
C SER A 2 -31.34 -6.06 -20.20
N ASN A 3 -31.89 -6.73 -19.19
CA ASN A 3 -32.29 -6.04 -17.97
C ASN A 3 -31.02 -5.58 -17.26
N SER A 4 -30.64 -4.34 -17.43
CA SER A 4 -29.54 -3.73 -16.70
C SER A 4 -29.91 -3.66 -15.22
N ILE A 5 -29.20 -4.40 -14.37
CA ILE A 5 -29.37 -4.39 -12.91
C ILE A 5 -28.93 -3.05 -12.32
N ILE A 6 -28.10 -2.32 -13.05
CA ILE A 6 -27.53 -1.05 -12.62
C ILE A 6 -27.80 -0.01 -13.69
N THR A 7 -28.41 1.09 -13.30
CA THR A 7 -28.67 2.27 -14.13
C THR A 7 -28.04 3.50 -13.49
N ILE A 8 -27.31 4.27 -14.26
CA ILE A 8 -26.70 5.52 -13.80
C ILE A 8 -27.50 6.68 -14.43
N HIS A 9 -28.13 7.50 -13.60
CA HIS A 9 -28.76 8.74 -14.02
C HIS A 9 -27.84 9.90 -13.64
N GLN A 10 -27.46 10.69 -14.62
CA GLN A 10 -26.59 11.85 -14.41
C GLN A 10 -27.33 13.13 -14.78
N THR A 11 -27.29 14.11 -13.89
CA THR A 11 -27.72 15.50 -14.12
C THR A 11 -26.49 16.40 -13.90
N ASP A 12 -26.57 17.67 -14.27
CA ASP A 12 -25.48 18.64 -14.11
C ASP A 12 -25.01 18.82 -12.66
N LEU A 13 -25.83 18.43 -11.68
CA LEU A 13 -25.60 18.64 -10.25
C LEU A 13 -25.53 17.35 -9.43
N GLN A 14 -25.97 16.21 -9.99
CA GLN A 14 -26.11 14.97 -9.23
C GLN A 14 -25.97 13.73 -10.11
N GLN A 15 -25.27 12.73 -9.58
CA GLN A 15 -25.22 11.40 -10.15
C GLN A 15 -25.97 10.43 -9.24
N THR A 16 -26.96 9.72 -9.79
CA THR A 16 -27.75 8.73 -9.06
C THR A 16 -27.52 7.35 -9.63
N LEU A 17 -27.12 6.41 -8.77
CA LEU A 17 -27.00 4.99 -9.09
C LEU A 17 -28.28 4.29 -8.64
N VAL A 18 -29.02 3.70 -9.59
CA VAL A 18 -30.19 2.87 -9.30
C VAL A 18 -29.81 1.40 -9.49
N ILE A 19 -30.02 0.61 -8.45
CA ILE A 19 -29.79 -0.84 -8.45
C ILE A 19 -31.14 -1.54 -8.31
N GLU A 20 -31.53 -2.31 -9.33
CA GLU A 20 -32.78 -3.06 -9.33
C GLU A 20 -32.50 -4.54 -9.16
N ARG A 21 -33.19 -5.17 -8.20
CA ARG A 21 -33.11 -6.61 -8.01
C ARG A 21 -33.93 -7.33 -9.10
N PRO A 22 -33.33 -8.23 -9.89
CA PRO A 22 -34.09 -9.04 -10.84
C PRO A 22 -35.09 -9.98 -10.11
N ASP A 23 -36.29 -10.15 -10.66
CA ASP A 23 -37.34 -11.01 -10.09
C ASP A 23 -36.91 -12.47 -9.95
N GLN A 24 -36.05 -12.95 -10.84
CA GLN A 24 -35.57 -14.34 -10.85
C GLN A 24 -34.35 -14.60 -9.96
N GLY A 25 -33.88 -13.57 -9.21
CA GLY A 25 -32.65 -13.63 -8.44
C GLY A 25 -31.41 -13.41 -9.32
N VAL A 26 -30.25 -13.48 -8.67
CA VAL A 26 -28.93 -13.32 -9.32
C VAL A 26 -28.06 -14.51 -8.93
N THR A 27 -27.33 -15.04 -9.89
CA THR A 27 -26.27 -16.02 -9.67
C THR A 27 -24.98 -15.47 -10.27
N LEU A 28 -23.88 -15.52 -9.54
CA LEU A 28 -22.57 -15.07 -9.99
C LEU A 28 -21.76 -16.26 -10.46
N GLN A 29 -21.28 -16.24 -11.72
CA GLN A 29 -20.45 -17.31 -12.27
C GLN A 29 -19.34 -16.74 -13.14
N GLY A 30 -18.17 -17.38 -13.07
CA GLY A 30 -17.04 -17.09 -13.94
C GLY A 30 -15.81 -16.56 -13.22
N ASN A 31 -14.92 -15.93 -13.99
CA ASN A 31 -13.63 -15.45 -13.52
C ASN A 31 -13.68 -13.94 -13.26
N VAL A 32 -13.10 -13.52 -12.14
CA VAL A 32 -13.03 -12.11 -11.75
C VAL A 32 -11.57 -11.69 -11.65
N LYS A 33 -11.19 -10.66 -12.39
CA LYS A 33 -9.89 -10.00 -12.25
C LYS A 33 -10.02 -8.82 -11.28
N ILE A 34 -9.15 -8.79 -10.31
CA ILE A 34 -9.13 -7.75 -9.26
C ILE A 34 -8.13 -6.66 -9.61
N PRO A 35 -8.46 -5.37 -9.39
CA PRO A 35 -7.50 -4.29 -9.50
C PRO A 35 -6.25 -4.53 -8.64
N GLY A 36 -5.12 -4.00 -9.10
CA GLY A 36 -3.84 -4.15 -8.39
C GLY A 36 -3.87 -3.66 -6.94
N ASP A 37 -3.07 -4.31 -6.08
CA ASP A 37 -2.96 -3.94 -4.66
C ASP A 37 -2.44 -2.51 -4.51
N LYS A 38 -3.20 -1.70 -3.76
CA LYS A 38 -2.89 -0.29 -3.53
C LYS A 38 -1.57 -0.11 -2.80
N SER A 39 -1.32 -0.89 -1.77
CA SER A 39 -0.12 -0.77 -0.93
C SER A 39 1.15 -1.13 -1.69
N ILE A 40 1.08 -2.15 -2.55
CA ILE A 40 2.19 -2.57 -3.40
C ILE A 40 2.40 -1.55 -4.52
N SER A 41 1.33 -1.01 -5.12
CA SER A 41 1.40 0.03 -6.16
C SER A 41 2.15 1.28 -5.68
N HIS A 42 1.83 1.80 -4.49
CA HIS A 42 2.57 2.93 -3.91
C HIS A 42 4.06 2.64 -3.76
N ARG A 43 4.39 1.46 -3.23
CA ARG A 43 5.77 1.05 -2.99
C ARG A 43 6.55 0.84 -4.28
N ALA A 44 5.92 0.23 -5.26
CA ALA A 44 6.53 0.03 -6.58
C ALA A 44 6.93 1.37 -7.23
N LEU A 45 6.06 2.40 -7.12
CA LEU A 45 6.37 3.75 -7.58
C LEU A 45 7.51 4.38 -6.78
N MET A 46 7.44 4.34 -5.45
CA MET A 46 8.44 4.96 -4.58
C MET A 46 9.80 4.27 -4.70
N PHE A 47 9.84 2.94 -4.61
CA PHE A 47 11.10 2.20 -4.64
C PHE A 47 11.72 2.21 -6.04
N GLY A 48 10.89 2.15 -7.09
CA GLY A 48 11.34 2.33 -8.46
C GLY A 48 11.99 3.71 -8.69
N ALA A 49 11.42 4.77 -8.11
CA ALA A 49 11.96 6.12 -8.26
C ALA A 49 13.33 6.30 -7.59
N ILE A 50 13.56 5.67 -6.43
CA ILE A 50 14.82 5.77 -5.68
C ILE A 50 15.82 4.65 -5.99
N ALA A 51 15.48 3.70 -6.84
CA ALA A 51 16.41 2.67 -7.29
C ALA A 51 17.35 3.21 -8.39
N ARG A 52 18.42 2.48 -8.69
CA ARG A 52 19.26 2.73 -9.88
C ARG A 52 18.79 1.85 -11.03
N GLY A 53 18.68 2.44 -12.21
CA GLY A 53 18.23 1.74 -13.41
C GLY A 53 16.71 1.71 -13.57
N GLU A 54 16.25 0.88 -14.47
CA GLU A 54 14.86 0.82 -14.90
C GLU A 54 14.03 -0.10 -14.00
N THR A 55 12.86 0.38 -13.57
CA THR A 55 11.82 -0.44 -12.93
C THR A 55 10.59 -0.52 -13.84
N ARG A 56 10.11 -1.74 -14.09
CA ARG A 56 8.88 -2.01 -14.85
C ARG A 56 7.79 -2.49 -13.91
N ILE A 57 6.65 -1.81 -13.89
CA ILE A 57 5.52 -2.15 -13.01
C ILE A 57 4.36 -2.60 -13.89
N ARG A 58 3.87 -3.82 -13.69
CA ARG A 58 2.68 -4.38 -14.35
C ARG A 58 1.56 -4.55 -13.35
N GLY A 59 0.32 -4.25 -13.77
CA GLY A 59 -0.85 -4.35 -12.90
C GLY A 59 -0.97 -3.22 -11.87
N LEU A 60 -0.35 -2.06 -12.12
CA LEU A 60 -0.45 -0.90 -11.23
C LEU A 60 -1.91 -0.50 -11.01
N LEU A 61 -2.29 -0.25 -9.75
CA LEU A 61 -3.59 0.35 -9.45
C LEU A 61 -3.65 1.80 -9.98
N LEU A 62 -4.64 2.09 -10.81
CA LEU A 62 -4.84 3.42 -11.41
C LEU A 62 -5.75 4.34 -10.60
N GLY A 63 -5.93 4.07 -9.31
CA GLY A 63 -6.69 4.95 -8.41
C GLY A 63 -5.98 6.27 -8.11
N GLU A 64 -6.70 7.22 -7.54
CA GLU A 64 -6.17 8.57 -7.24
C GLU A 64 -4.97 8.56 -6.27
N ASP A 65 -4.95 7.63 -5.31
CA ASP A 65 -3.87 7.54 -4.33
C ASP A 65 -2.49 7.26 -5.01
N PRO A 66 -2.32 6.19 -5.83
CA PRO A 66 -1.06 5.97 -6.57
C PRO A 66 -0.75 7.07 -7.59
N ARG A 67 -1.78 7.68 -8.21
CA ARG A 67 -1.59 8.85 -9.11
C ARG A 67 -0.96 10.02 -8.36
N SER A 68 -1.43 10.30 -7.14
CA SER A 68 -0.84 11.36 -6.29
C SER A 68 0.61 11.04 -5.94
N THR A 69 0.94 9.78 -5.62
CA THR A 69 2.34 9.35 -5.41
C THR A 69 3.20 9.62 -6.64
N ALA A 70 2.73 9.22 -7.82
CA ALA A 70 3.49 9.43 -9.06
C ALA A 70 3.68 10.92 -9.37
N ARG A 71 2.65 11.77 -9.15
CA ARG A 71 2.76 13.24 -9.30
C ARG A 71 3.84 13.82 -8.38
N CYS A 72 3.81 13.46 -7.09
CA CYS A 72 4.83 13.92 -6.14
C CYS A 72 6.24 13.47 -6.55
N LEU A 73 6.42 12.22 -6.96
CA LEU A 73 7.73 11.71 -7.39
C LEU A 73 8.22 12.41 -8.67
N ARG A 74 7.34 12.66 -9.63
CA ARG A 74 7.67 13.42 -10.85
C ARG A 74 8.08 14.85 -10.52
N ALA A 75 7.37 15.51 -9.59
CA ALA A 75 7.75 16.87 -9.14
C ALA A 75 9.14 16.90 -8.50
N MET A 76 9.62 15.78 -7.99
CA MET A 76 10.96 15.60 -7.43
C MET A 76 11.97 15.03 -8.44
N GLY A 77 11.67 15.04 -9.72
CA GLY A 77 12.58 14.65 -10.79
C GLY A 77 12.58 13.18 -11.19
N ALA A 78 11.74 12.33 -10.58
CA ALA A 78 11.62 10.94 -11.01
C ALA A 78 10.97 10.84 -12.41
N ARG A 79 11.58 10.06 -13.29
CA ARG A 79 11.09 9.83 -14.66
C ARG A 79 10.16 8.65 -14.68
N ILE A 80 8.86 8.92 -14.66
CA ILE A 80 7.81 7.91 -14.65
C ILE A 80 6.99 8.07 -15.93
N SER A 81 6.84 7.00 -16.72
CA SER A 81 5.99 7.00 -17.92
C SER A 81 4.52 7.32 -17.58
N GLU A 82 3.66 7.44 -18.58
CA GLU A 82 2.22 7.51 -18.33
C GLU A 82 1.74 6.29 -17.54
N LEU A 83 0.84 6.53 -16.57
CA LEU A 83 0.31 5.47 -15.75
C LEU A 83 -0.76 4.68 -16.51
N ASN A 84 -0.52 3.41 -16.70
CA ASN A 84 -1.48 2.46 -17.25
C ASN A 84 -1.38 1.11 -16.51
N ALA A 85 -2.35 0.24 -16.71
CA ALA A 85 -2.41 -1.05 -16.03
C ALA A 85 -1.49 -2.11 -16.66
N GLU A 86 -1.08 -1.93 -17.90
CA GLU A 86 -0.25 -2.90 -18.63
C GLU A 86 1.20 -2.82 -18.17
N GLU A 87 1.84 -1.67 -18.35
CA GLU A 87 3.21 -1.48 -17.93
C GLU A 87 3.53 0.00 -17.67
N VAL A 88 4.07 0.30 -16.51
CA VAL A 88 4.63 1.61 -16.16
C VAL A 88 6.14 1.46 -16.01
N ILE A 89 6.89 2.32 -16.70
CA ILE A 89 8.35 2.34 -16.68
C ILE A 89 8.82 3.51 -15.82
N ILE A 90 9.76 3.25 -14.92
CA ILE A 90 10.40 4.24 -14.08
C ILE A 90 11.91 4.16 -14.31
N GLU A 91 12.50 5.27 -14.74
CA GLU A 91 13.95 5.46 -14.69
C GLU A 91 14.30 6.01 -13.31
N GLY A 92 14.79 5.13 -12.43
CA GLY A 92 15.10 5.50 -11.06
C GLY A 92 16.30 6.42 -10.99
N VAL A 93 16.19 7.45 -10.16
CA VAL A 93 17.26 8.47 -10.01
C VAL A 93 18.34 8.09 -9.01
N GLY A 94 18.10 7.07 -8.18
CA GLY A 94 18.95 6.68 -7.06
C GLY A 94 18.47 7.26 -5.73
N LEU A 95 18.99 6.72 -4.64
CA LEU A 95 18.44 6.89 -3.29
C LEU A 95 18.45 8.35 -2.81
N ASP A 96 19.48 9.13 -3.17
CA ASP A 96 19.76 10.50 -2.71
C ASP A 96 19.52 11.56 -3.80
N HIS A 97 18.93 11.21 -4.93
CA HIS A 97 18.85 12.09 -6.11
C HIS A 97 17.46 12.70 -6.38
N LEU A 98 16.47 12.44 -5.51
CA LEU A 98 15.21 13.18 -5.60
C LEU A 98 15.46 14.68 -5.36
N GLN A 99 14.93 15.52 -6.23
CA GLN A 99 15.17 16.97 -6.22
C GLN A 99 14.18 17.70 -5.31
N GLU A 100 14.59 18.87 -4.84
CA GLU A 100 13.67 19.83 -4.23
C GLU A 100 12.63 20.29 -5.26
N PRO A 101 11.33 20.15 -4.97
CA PRO A 101 10.29 20.59 -5.89
C PRO A 101 10.08 22.10 -5.80
N THR A 102 9.66 22.72 -6.90
CA THR A 102 9.34 24.16 -6.94
C THR A 102 8.00 24.50 -6.30
N GLU A 103 7.16 23.51 -6.07
CA GLU A 103 5.80 23.68 -5.54
C GLU A 103 5.52 22.73 -4.38
N VAL A 104 4.41 22.97 -3.68
CA VAL A 104 3.91 22.08 -2.64
C VAL A 104 3.56 20.73 -3.24
N LEU A 105 4.05 19.65 -2.64
CA LEU A 105 3.69 18.30 -3.02
C LEU A 105 2.23 18.01 -2.63
N ASP A 106 1.37 17.83 -3.63
CA ASP A 106 -0.04 17.51 -3.41
C ASP A 106 -0.26 15.99 -3.39
N ALA A 107 -0.51 15.46 -2.22
CA ALA A 107 -0.85 14.05 -2.01
C ALA A 107 -2.35 13.73 -2.19
N GLY A 108 -3.17 14.72 -2.55
CA GLY A 108 -4.63 14.55 -2.67
C GLY A 108 -5.24 14.02 -1.38
N ASN A 109 -5.98 12.91 -1.44
CA ASN A 109 -6.53 12.21 -0.27
C ASN A 109 -5.62 11.10 0.26
N SER A 110 -4.43 10.88 -0.31
CA SER A 110 -3.60 9.72 -0.02
C SER A 110 -2.81 9.83 1.28
N GLY A 111 -3.34 9.25 2.34
CA GLY A 111 -2.59 9.11 3.61
C GLY A 111 -1.35 8.22 3.49
N THR A 112 -1.33 7.28 2.55
CA THR A 112 -0.17 6.43 2.28
C THR A 112 0.95 7.25 1.65
N THR A 113 0.63 8.07 0.65
CA THR A 113 1.60 8.97 0.00
C THR A 113 2.29 9.84 1.04
N VAL A 114 1.53 10.62 1.83
CA VAL A 114 2.14 11.53 2.82
C VAL A 114 3.02 10.77 3.82
N ARG A 115 2.48 9.73 4.44
CA ARG A 115 3.19 9.06 5.54
C ARG A 115 4.47 8.35 5.10
N LEU A 116 4.45 7.69 3.96
CA LEU A 116 5.64 7.01 3.46
C LEU A 116 6.66 8.02 2.91
N MET A 117 6.20 9.02 2.16
CA MET A 117 7.09 10.05 1.62
C MET A 117 7.79 10.85 2.71
N LEU A 118 7.15 11.11 3.87
CA LEU A 118 7.81 11.80 4.98
C LEU A 118 9.14 11.12 5.36
N GLY A 119 9.21 9.79 5.36
CA GLY A 119 10.45 9.06 5.59
C GLY A 119 11.52 9.36 4.54
N LEU A 120 11.15 9.37 3.26
CA LEU A 120 12.06 9.71 2.17
C LEU A 120 12.49 11.19 2.23
N LEU A 121 11.53 12.11 2.36
CA LEU A 121 11.81 13.56 2.34
C LEU A 121 12.71 13.99 3.50
N ALA A 122 12.48 13.41 4.70
CA ALA A 122 13.24 13.76 5.90
C ALA A 122 14.73 13.43 5.78
N SER A 123 15.09 12.43 4.95
CA SER A 123 16.46 11.93 4.80
C SER A 123 17.24 12.58 3.65
N HIS A 124 16.62 13.48 2.85
CA HIS A 124 17.31 14.19 1.76
C HIS A 124 17.93 15.49 2.29
N ALA A 125 19.15 15.40 2.81
CA ALA A 125 19.87 16.54 3.37
C ALA A 125 19.90 17.75 2.41
N ASP A 126 19.88 18.96 3.00
CA ASP A 126 19.97 20.25 2.29
C ASP A 126 18.82 20.54 1.30
N ARG A 127 17.71 19.80 1.35
CA ARG A 127 16.52 20.02 0.53
C ARG A 127 15.31 20.36 1.37
N PHE A 128 14.48 21.26 0.86
CA PHE A 128 13.26 21.69 1.53
C PHE A 128 12.02 21.17 0.79
N PHE A 129 11.08 20.64 1.55
CA PHE A 129 9.85 20.10 1.01
C PHE A 129 8.64 20.59 1.78
N VAL A 130 7.54 20.84 1.09
CA VAL A 130 6.24 21.02 1.71
C VAL A 130 5.27 20.00 1.12
N ILE A 131 4.57 19.24 1.98
CA ILE A 131 3.58 18.26 1.54
C ILE A 131 2.23 18.51 2.18
N SER A 132 1.17 18.46 1.39
CA SER A 132 -0.21 18.66 1.81
C SER A 132 -1.15 17.75 1.00
N GLY A 133 -2.43 18.00 1.10
CA GLY A 133 -3.48 17.36 0.32
C GLY A 133 -4.84 18.00 0.61
N ASP A 134 -5.91 17.28 0.35
CA ASP A 134 -7.27 17.76 0.52
C ASP A 134 -7.67 17.99 2.01
N GLU A 135 -8.87 18.46 2.23
CA GLU A 135 -9.39 18.76 3.56
C GLU A 135 -9.42 17.52 4.46
N SER A 136 -9.85 16.38 3.91
CA SER A 136 -9.89 15.11 4.65
C SER A 136 -8.48 14.68 5.07
N LEU A 137 -7.50 14.74 4.17
CA LEU A 137 -6.11 14.41 4.47
C LEU A 137 -5.55 15.33 5.57
N ARG A 138 -5.79 16.66 5.45
CA ARG A 138 -5.33 17.65 6.44
C ARG A 138 -5.96 17.45 7.84
N SER A 139 -7.06 16.73 7.95
CA SER A 139 -7.68 16.36 9.22
C SER A 139 -7.06 15.14 9.89
N ARG A 140 -6.30 14.31 9.14
CA ARG A 140 -5.74 13.05 9.64
C ARG A 140 -4.50 13.26 10.52
N PRO A 141 -4.30 12.43 11.57
CA PRO A 141 -3.12 12.55 12.43
C PRO A 141 -1.83 12.09 11.73
N MET A 142 -0.78 12.91 11.87
CA MET A 142 0.56 12.64 11.34
C MET A 142 1.61 12.44 12.44
N SER A 143 1.29 12.74 13.71
CA SER A 143 2.22 12.62 14.82
C SER A 143 2.90 11.26 14.93
N ARG A 144 2.18 10.17 14.63
CA ARG A 144 2.73 8.81 14.71
C ARG A 144 3.87 8.51 13.73
N VAL A 145 4.01 9.27 12.65
CA VAL A 145 5.14 9.19 11.72
C VAL A 145 6.13 10.32 11.94
N VAL A 146 5.67 11.49 12.37
CA VAL A 146 6.55 12.63 12.65
C VAL A 146 7.42 12.39 13.88
N GLN A 147 6.87 11.83 14.97
CA GLN A 147 7.62 11.62 16.21
C GLN A 147 8.87 10.74 16.03
N PRO A 148 8.80 9.54 15.42
CA PRO A 148 10.01 8.75 15.20
C PRO A 148 11.00 9.45 14.24
N LEU A 149 10.55 10.18 13.23
CA LEU A 149 11.45 10.93 12.36
C LEU A 149 12.21 12.03 13.11
N LEU A 150 11.55 12.74 14.05
CA LEU A 150 12.21 13.71 14.91
C LEU A 150 13.29 13.05 15.80
N GLN A 151 13.05 11.81 16.26
CA GLN A 151 14.06 11.04 17.01
C GLN A 151 15.25 10.64 16.16
N MET A 152 15.05 10.45 14.84
CA MET A 152 16.13 10.21 13.88
C MET A 152 16.91 11.49 13.51
N GLY A 153 16.50 12.67 14.00
CA GLY A 153 17.12 13.96 13.72
C GLY A 153 16.45 14.78 12.62
N ALA A 154 15.28 14.37 12.14
CA ALA A 154 14.55 15.13 11.12
C ALA A 154 14.07 16.50 11.64
N GLN A 155 13.97 17.47 10.75
CA GLN A 155 13.38 18.78 11.02
C GLN A 155 12.05 18.89 10.28
N ILE A 156 10.95 18.88 11.02
CA ILE A 156 9.59 18.86 10.49
C ILE A 156 8.72 19.85 11.25
N TRP A 157 8.02 20.72 10.51
CA TRP A 157 7.06 21.68 11.04
C TRP A 157 5.69 21.47 10.40
N GLY A 158 4.65 21.71 11.17
CA GLY A 158 3.28 21.56 10.67
C GLY A 158 2.24 22.08 11.66
N ARG A 159 0.99 22.03 11.25
CA ARG A 159 -0.15 22.47 12.06
C ARG A 159 -0.30 21.61 13.32
N LYS A 160 -0.88 22.21 14.38
CA LYS A 160 -1.17 21.52 15.66
C LYS A 160 0.03 20.75 16.20
N ASN A 161 1.14 21.45 16.42
CA ASN A 161 2.40 20.86 16.91
C ASN A 161 2.86 19.66 16.04
N ASN A 162 2.98 19.89 14.73
CA ASN A 162 3.44 18.92 13.75
C ASN A 162 2.55 17.67 13.60
N SER A 163 1.32 17.72 14.11
CA SER A 163 0.41 16.57 14.08
C SER A 163 -0.55 16.58 12.89
N ARG A 164 -0.52 17.60 12.04
CA ARG A 164 -1.42 17.78 10.88
C ARG A 164 -0.70 18.42 9.70
N ALA A 165 -1.09 17.99 8.49
CA ALA A 165 -0.68 18.66 7.26
C ALA A 165 -1.33 20.05 7.11
N PRO A 166 -0.70 20.99 6.35
CA PRO A 166 0.57 20.87 5.65
C PRO A 166 1.75 20.59 6.57
N LEU A 167 2.75 19.86 6.06
CA LEU A 167 4.00 19.61 6.75
C LEU A 167 5.14 20.18 5.90
N ALA A 168 6.01 20.98 6.53
CA ALA A 168 7.26 21.45 5.97
C ALA A 168 8.41 20.60 6.52
N ILE A 169 9.32 20.19 5.67
CA ILE A 169 10.41 19.28 6.01
C ILE A 169 11.70 19.89 5.50
N GLN A 170 12.67 20.14 6.37
CA GLN A 170 14.04 20.36 6.00
C GLN A 170 14.78 19.04 6.12
N GLY A 171 15.20 18.48 4.98
CA GLY A 171 15.94 17.22 4.95
C GLY A 171 17.25 17.30 5.74
N GLN A 172 17.59 16.21 6.41
CA GLN A 172 18.74 16.09 7.30
C GLN A 172 19.51 14.80 7.06
N SER A 173 20.77 14.76 7.47
CA SER A 173 21.50 13.51 7.70
C SER A 173 20.91 12.85 8.95
N LEU A 174 20.14 11.79 8.73
CA LEU A 174 19.45 11.10 9.81
C LEU A 174 20.35 10.05 10.48
N GLN A 175 20.07 9.77 11.74
CA GLN A 175 20.70 8.68 12.51
C GLN A 175 19.74 7.48 12.59
N GLY A 176 20.29 6.27 12.47
CA GLY A 176 19.54 5.05 12.73
C GLY A 176 19.11 4.99 14.19
N ILE A 177 17.92 4.44 14.43
CA ILE A 177 17.36 4.29 15.78
C ILE A 177 16.75 2.91 15.99
N GLU A 178 16.61 2.52 17.24
CA GLU A 178 15.71 1.46 17.65
C GLU A 178 14.40 2.10 18.13
N TYR A 179 13.30 1.81 17.44
CA TYR A 179 11.99 2.40 17.72
C TYR A 179 10.97 1.35 18.12
N CYS A 180 10.58 1.37 19.39
CA CYS A 180 9.46 0.57 19.89
C CYS A 180 8.15 1.27 19.55
N SER A 181 7.44 0.75 18.54
CA SER A 181 6.18 1.34 18.09
C SER A 181 5.06 1.06 19.10
N PRO A 182 4.29 2.08 19.54
CA PRO A 182 3.18 1.85 20.48
C PRO A 182 1.98 1.16 19.82
N ILE A 183 1.96 1.07 18.50
CA ILE A 183 0.87 0.48 17.72
C ILE A 183 1.42 -0.38 16.56
N ALA A 184 0.71 -1.44 16.21
CA ALA A 184 0.98 -2.18 14.98
C ALA A 184 0.52 -1.38 13.77
N SER A 185 1.45 -0.81 13.01
CA SER A 185 1.12 0.03 11.85
C SER A 185 2.15 -0.07 10.74
N ALA A 186 1.78 -0.74 9.67
CA ALA A 186 2.63 -0.85 8.49
C ALA A 186 3.04 0.51 7.89
N GLN A 187 2.23 1.57 8.02
CA GLN A 187 2.59 2.90 7.54
C GLN A 187 3.67 3.56 8.40
N VAL A 188 3.59 3.40 9.73
CA VAL A 188 4.63 3.90 10.64
C VAL A 188 5.94 3.16 10.40
N LYS A 189 5.89 1.83 10.40
CA LYS A 189 7.05 0.99 10.08
C LYS A 189 7.67 1.36 8.74
N SER A 190 6.87 1.42 7.66
CA SER A 190 7.36 1.78 6.34
C SER A 190 8.01 3.17 6.29
N CYS A 191 7.44 4.15 6.97
CA CYS A 191 8.00 5.50 7.05
C CYS A 191 9.41 5.49 7.68
N ILE A 192 9.55 4.79 8.81
CA ILE A 192 10.83 4.70 9.53
C ILE A 192 11.86 3.92 8.72
N LEU A 193 11.48 2.80 8.09
CA LEU A 193 12.37 2.04 7.23
C LEU A 193 12.84 2.85 6.01
N LEU A 194 11.95 3.66 5.42
CA LEU A 194 12.32 4.55 4.31
C LEU A 194 13.28 5.66 4.72
N ALA A 195 13.11 6.22 5.91
CA ALA A 195 14.07 7.15 6.49
C ALA A 195 15.41 6.44 6.80
N GLY A 196 15.33 5.21 7.31
CA GLY A 196 16.48 4.35 7.59
C GLY A 196 17.34 3.99 6.38
N LEU A 197 16.76 4.01 5.15
CA LEU A 197 17.54 3.77 3.93
C LEU A 197 18.70 4.77 3.73
N MET A 198 18.57 6.00 4.23
CA MET A 198 19.61 7.02 4.10
C MET A 198 20.24 7.40 5.44
N ALA A 199 19.78 6.81 6.54
CA ALA A 199 20.34 7.07 7.87
C ALA A 199 21.74 6.46 8.03
N GLU A 200 22.53 7.03 8.92
CA GLU A 200 23.77 6.42 9.38
C GLU A 200 23.48 5.28 10.36
N GLY A 201 24.04 4.09 10.10
CA GLY A 201 23.85 2.90 10.92
C GLY A 201 22.53 2.17 10.64
N ASN A 202 22.13 1.33 11.57
CA ASN A 202 20.94 0.47 11.45
C ASN A 202 19.71 1.16 12.03
N THR A 203 18.59 0.95 11.39
CA THR A 203 17.27 1.37 11.90
C THR A 203 16.41 0.16 12.18
N THR A 204 15.98 0.01 13.42
CA THR A 204 15.14 -1.11 13.88
C THR A 204 13.77 -0.62 14.31
N VAL A 205 12.73 -1.29 13.86
CA VAL A 205 11.34 -1.06 14.32
C VAL A 205 10.83 -2.31 15.00
N ILE A 206 10.38 -2.18 16.25
CA ILE A 206 9.76 -3.25 17.05
C ILE A 206 8.26 -2.93 17.16
N GLU A 207 7.40 -3.89 16.77
CA GLU A 207 5.95 -3.71 16.79
C GLU A 207 5.29 -4.54 17.91
N PRO A 208 4.17 -4.08 18.50
CA PRO A 208 3.44 -4.89 19.50
C PRO A 208 2.78 -6.12 18.88
N ALA A 209 2.44 -6.06 17.59
CA ALA A 209 1.95 -7.17 16.77
C ALA A 209 2.47 -6.98 15.34
N ILE A 210 2.69 -8.08 14.61
CA ILE A 210 3.17 -8.03 13.23
C ILE A 210 2.14 -7.32 12.35
N SER A 211 2.55 -6.22 11.72
CA SER A 211 1.78 -5.54 10.69
C SER A 211 2.20 -6.00 9.28
N ARG A 212 1.52 -5.49 8.25
CA ARG A 212 1.81 -5.82 6.84
C ARG A 212 3.28 -5.62 6.50
N ASP A 213 3.88 -6.57 5.78
CA ASP A 213 5.31 -6.67 5.50
C ASP A 213 5.71 -6.38 4.04
N HIS A 214 4.85 -5.69 3.28
CA HIS A 214 5.15 -5.34 1.88
C HIS A 214 6.43 -4.52 1.71
N SER A 215 6.75 -3.60 2.65
CA SER A 215 7.97 -2.81 2.57
C SER A 215 9.20 -3.67 2.72
N GLU A 216 9.19 -4.57 3.68
CA GLU A 216 10.29 -5.49 3.96
C GLU A 216 10.57 -6.37 2.75
N ARG A 217 9.54 -7.05 2.23
CA ARG A 217 9.65 -7.91 1.05
C ARG A 217 10.15 -7.16 -0.18
N MET A 218 9.55 -6.01 -0.46
CA MET A 218 9.89 -5.25 -1.65
C MET A 218 11.25 -4.59 -1.54
N LEU A 219 11.62 -4.01 -0.39
CA LEU A 219 12.95 -3.42 -0.18
C LEU A 219 14.05 -4.48 -0.30
N ALA A 220 13.87 -5.66 0.33
CA ALA A 220 14.78 -6.79 0.16
C ALA A 220 14.91 -7.18 -1.32
N ALA A 221 13.78 -7.24 -2.04
CA ALA A 221 13.77 -7.53 -3.46
C ALA A 221 14.50 -6.47 -4.29
N PHE A 222 14.46 -5.19 -3.93
CA PHE A 222 15.21 -4.12 -4.58
C PHE A 222 16.69 -4.08 -4.17
N GLY A 223 17.12 -4.89 -3.21
CA GLY A 223 18.52 -5.05 -2.80
C GLY A 223 18.89 -4.34 -1.50
N ALA A 224 17.92 -3.89 -0.70
CA ALA A 224 18.19 -3.43 0.65
C ALA A 224 18.58 -4.60 1.56
N ASN A 225 19.52 -4.36 2.47
CA ASN A 225 19.87 -5.29 3.53
C ASN A 225 18.84 -5.09 4.67
N ILE A 226 17.86 -5.99 4.73
CA ILE A 226 16.77 -5.94 5.69
C ILE A 226 16.58 -7.31 6.34
N THR A 227 16.46 -7.32 7.65
CA THR A 227 16.22 -8.53 8.44
C THR A 227 14.96 -8.41 9.25
N THR A 228 14.24 -9.53 9.40
CA THR A 228 13.01 -9.60 10.19
C THR A 228 13.13 -10.70 11.21
N ASP A 229 12.71 -10.41 12.44
CA ASP A 229 12.60 -11.38 13.51
C ASP A 229 11.15 -11.48 13.98
N PRO A 230 10.46 -12.60 13.68
CA PRO A 230 9.08 -12.80 14.11
C PRO A 230 8.90 -12.96 15.63
N GLU A 231 9.92 -13.42 16.36
CA GLU A 231 9.84 -13.63 17.81
C GLU A 231 9.82 -12.29 18.54
N THR A 232 10.76 -11.42 18.20
CA THR A 232 10.81 -10.04 18.74
C THR A 232 9.87 -9.09 18.03
N LYS A 233 9.27 -9.51 16.89
CA LYS A 233 8.44 -8.70 16.00
C LYS A 233 9.18 -7.45 15.50
N SER A 234 10.46 -7.60 15.26
CA SER A 234 11.34 -6.52 14.82
C SER A 234 11.71 -6.63 13.35
N VAL A 235 11.98 -5.46 12.78
CA VAL A 235 12.49 -5.29 11.41
C VAL A 235 13.66 -4.33 11.49
N THR A 236 14.82 -4.75 10.99
CA THR A 236 16.03 -3.93 10.93
C THR A 236 16.42 -3.71 9.49
N ILE A 237 16.71 -2.46 9.12
CA ILE A 237 17.27 -2.08 7.84
C ILE A 237 18.65 -1.44 8.04
N GLU A 238 19.59 -1.83 7.22
CA GLU A 238 20.91 -1.20 7.15
C GLU A 238 20.85 0.00 6.20
N GLY A 239 21.46 1.11 6.61
CA GLY A 239 21.48 2.34 5.83
C GLY A 239 22.33 2.25 4.57
N GLN A 240 22.07 3.15 3.63
CA GLN A 240 22.84 3.38 2.40
C GLN A 240 22.99 2.17 1.45
N PRO A 241 21.93 1.37 1.22
CA PRO A 241 21.97 0.28 0.25
C PRO A 241 22.01 0.80 -1.17
N ILE A 242 22.49 -0.03 -2.09
CA ILE A 242 22.34 0.21 -3.53
C ILE A 242 21.06 -0.49 -4.00
N LEU A 243 19.97 0.25 -4.09
CA LEU A 243 18.73 -0.27 -4.66
C LEU A 243 18.83 -0.38 -6.19
N LYS A 244 18.33 -1.47 -6.75
CA LYS A 244 18.36 -1.76 -8.19
C LYS A 244 16.94 -1.86 -8.75
N GLY A 245 16.70 -1.21 -9.89
CA GLY A 245 15.46 -1.31 -10.64
C GLY A 245 15.17 -2.75 -11.05
N ARG A 246 13.89 -3.09 -11.15
CA ARG A 246 13.44 -4.45 -11.44
C ARG A 246 12.01 -4.49 -11.97
N THR A 247 11.60 -5.64 -12.48
CA THR A 247 10.18 -5.86 -12.79
C THR A 247 9.40 -6.17 -11.52
N VAL A 248 8.31 -5.42 -11.31
CA VAL A 248 7.33 -5.61 -10.23
C VAL A 248 5.98 -5.95 -10.87
N VAL A 249 5.44 -7.11 -10.54
CA VAL A 249 4.06 -7.48 -10.92
C VAL A 249 3.19 -7.27 -9.69
N VAL A 250 2.26 -6.34 -9.77
CA VAL A 250 1.33 -6.03 -8.68
C VAL A 250 0.20 -7.06 -8.69
N PRO A 251 0.03 -7.85 -7.63
CA PRO A 251 -1.08 -8.79 -7.54
C PRO A 251 -2.40 -8.05 -7.30
N GLY A 252 -3.53 -8.74 -7.50
CA GLY A 252 -4.85 -8.24 -7.14
C GLY A 252 -4.98 -7.96 -5.65
N ASP A 253 -5.62 -6.85 -5.30
CA ASP A 253 -5.80 -6.43 -3.90
C ASP A 253 -6.81 -7.34 -3.18
N ILE A 254 -6.36 -8.04 -2.14
CA ILE A 254 -7.22 -8.89 -1.31
C ILE A 254 -8.39 -8.11 -0.69
N SER A 255 -8.24 -6.81 -0.41
CA SER A 255 -9.32 -5.98 0.12
C SER A 255 -10.42 -5.76 -0.92
N SER A 256 -10.08 -5.63 -2.19
CA SER A 256 -11.04 -5.58 -3.30
C SER A 256 -11.63 -6.97 -3.59
N ALA A 257 -10.82 -8.03 -3.49
CA ALA A 257 -11.26 -9.40 -3.65
C ALA A 257 -12.28 -9.80 -2.59
N ALA A 258 -12.18 -9.27 -1.35
CA ALA A 258 -13.06 -9.60 -0.24
C ALA A 258 -14.55 -9.44 -0.58
N PHE A 259 -14.92 -8.40 -1.33
CA PHE A 259 -16.31 -8.19 -1.77
C PHE A 259 -16.82 -9.33 -2.68
N TRP A 260 -15.99 -9.80 -3.60
CA TRP A 260 -16.31 -10.88 -4.51
C TRP A 260 -16.31 -12.24 -3.81
N LEU A 261 -15.38 -12.47 -2.87
CA LEU A 261 -15.36 -13.67 -2.03
C LEU A 261 -16.69 -13.79 -1.26
N VAL A 262 -17.09 -12.71 -0.57
CA VAL A 262 -18.34 -12.71 0.19
C VAL A 262 -19.54 -12.86 -0.73
N ALA A 263 -19.62 -12.11 -1.83
CA ALA A 263 -20.74 -12.20 -2.77
C ALA A 263 -20.88 -13.62 -3.35
N GLY A 264 -19.77 -14.25 -3.76
CA GLY A 264 -19.77 -15.62 -4.29
C GLY A 264 -20.23 -16.66 -3.26
N LEU A 265 -19.97 -16.43 -1.97
CA LEU A 265 -20.37 -17.34 -0.89
C LEU A 265 -21.84 -17.19 -0.48
N ILE A 266 -22.40 -15.96 -0.46
CA ILE A 266 -23.77 -15.72 0.07
C ILE A 266 -24.85 -15.71 -1.00
N ILE A 267 -24.50 -15.54 -2.29
CA ILE A 267 -25.50 -15.54 -3.38
C ILE A 267 -25.71 -16.97 -3.86
N PRO A 268 -26.94 -17.53 -3.72
CA PRO A 268 -27.21 -18.93 -4.03
C PRO A 268 -26.84 -19.34 -5.46
N GLY A 269 -26.24 -20.51 -5.64
CA GLY A 269 -25.83 -21.05 -6.93
C GLY A 269 -24.59 -20.41 -7.56
N SER A 270 -23.95 -19.48 -6.85
CA SER A 270 -22.76 -18.79 -7.36
C SER A 270 -21.49 -19.64 -7.27
N GLU A 271 -20.61 -19.50 -8.29
CA GLU A 271 -19.25 -20.00 -8.29
C GLU A 271 -18.34 -18.97 -8.99
N LEU A 272 -17.37 -18.44 -8.25
CA LEU A 272 -16.41 -17.45 -8.76
C LEU A 272 -14.99 -17.97 -8.60
N LEU A 273 -14.15 -17.70 -9.62
CA LEU A 273 -12.70 -17.79 -9.52
C LEU A 273 -12.13 -16.38 -9.54
N ILE A 274 -11.61 -15.92 -8.40
CA ILE A 274 -10.93 -14.64 -8.29
C ILE A 274 -9.45 -14.86 -8.61
N GLU A 275 -8.98 -14.27 -9.71
CA GLU A 275 -7.67 -14.55 -10.26
C GLU A 275 -6.59 -13.62 -9.68
N ASN A 276 -5.37 -14.16 -9.53
CA ASN A 276 -4.14 -13.42 -9.22
C ASN A 276 -4.24 -12.56 -7.96
N VAL A 277 -4.86 -13.07 -6.90
CA VAL A 277 -5.03 -12.33 -5.63
C VAL A 277 -3.77 -12.43 -4.78
N GLY A 278 -3.33 -11.32 -4.21
CA GLY A 278 -2.28 -11.30 -3.19
C GLY A 278 -2.73 -12.05 -1.93
N ILE A 279 -2.01 -13.11 -1.58
CA ILE A 279 -2.30 -13.94 -0.40
C ILE A 279 -1.20 -13.82 0.66
N ASN A 280 -0.63 -12.64 0.81
CA ASN A 280 0.34 -12.37 1.85
C ASN A 280 -0.25 -12.72 3.23
N PRO A 281 0.42 -13.57 4.05
CA PRO A 281 -0.11 -14.01 5.36
C PRO A 281 -0.46 -12.86 6.31
N THR A 282 0.15 -11.69 6.15
CA THR A 282 -0.17 -10.49 6.93
C THR A 282 -1.44 -9.76 6.43
N ARG A 283 -2.10 -10.28 5.38
CA ARG A 283 -3.29 -9.69 4.72
C ARG A 283 -4.47 -10.64 4.59
N THR A 284 -4.28 -11.95 4.86
CA THR A 284 -5.29 -12.98 4.58
C THR A 284 -6.33 -13.17 5.69
N GLY A 285 -6.45 -12.22 6.62
CA GLY A 285 -7.43 -12.29 7.70
C GLY A 285 -8.87 -12.59 7.24
N ILE A 286 -9.28 -12.03 6.09
CA ILE A 286 -10.60 -12.32 5.52
C ILE A 286 -10.73 -13.81 5.10
N ILE A 287 -9.69 -14.41 4.53
CA ILE A 287 -9.69 -15.83 4.14
C ILE A 287 -9.80 -16.70 5.39
N ASP A 288 -8.99 -16.42 6.41
CA ASP A 288 -9.01 -17.15 7.68
C ASP A 288 -10.38 -17.01 8.38
N ALA A 289 -11.00 -15.82 8.33
CA ALA A 289 -12.33 -15.57 8.87
C ALA A 289 -13.39 -16.40 8.14
N LEU A 290 -13.40 -16.39 6.81
CA LEU A 290 -14.33 -17.16 6.01
C LEU A 290 -14.16 -18.67 6.20
N GLN A 291 -12.92 -19.17 6.32
CA GLN A 291 -12.66 -20.59 6.63
C GLN A 291 -13.20 -20.99 8.01
N ARG A 292 -13.09 -20.12 9.03
CA ARG A 292 -13.73 -20.37 10.34
C ARG A 292 -15.26 -20.41 10.26
N MET A 293 -15.84 -19.72 9.29
CA MET A 293 -17.27 -19.72 9.00
C MET A 293 -17.70 -20.93 8.13
N GLU A 294 -16.79 -21.89 7.89
CA GLU A 294 -17.00 -23.07 7.04
C GLU A 294 -17.34 -22.71 5.58
N ALA A 295 -16.74 -21.64 5.06
CA ALA A 295 -16.90 -21.23 3.68
C ALA A 295 -16.35 -22.28 2.70
N ASP A 296 -17.07 -22.56 1.61
CA ASP A 296 -16.55 -23.33 0.46
C ASP A 296 -15.57 -22.45 -0.34
N LEU A 297 -14.32 -22.43 0.12
CA LEU A 297 -13.24 -21.62 -0.40
C LEU A 297 -11.99 -22.48 -0.64
N THR A 298 -11.44 -22.40 -1.86
CA THR A 298 -10.23 -23.13 -2.25
C THR A 298 -9.19 -22.14 -2.79
N ILE A 299 -7.92 -22.31 -2.38
CA ILE A 299 -6.79 -21.54 -2.88
C ILE A 299 -6.03 -22.39 -3.89
N GLU A 300 -5.97 -21.91 -5.15
CA GLU A 300 -5.42 -22.61 -6.29
C GLU A 300 -4.20 -21.86 -6.86
N ASN A 301 -3.30 -22.58 -7.55
CA ASN A 301 -2.19 -21.98 -8.30
C ASN A 301 -1.32 -21.02 -7.47
N LYS A 302 -0.94 -21.44 -6.26
CA LYS A 302 -0.05 -20.63 -5.39
C LYS A 302 1.32 -20.47 -6.04
N GLN A 303 1.81 -19.23 -6.09
CA GLN A 303 3.14 -18.89 -6.60
C GLN A 303 3.70 -17.68 -5.87
N ILE A 304 4.99 -17.43 -6.04
CA ILE A 304 5.66 -16.22 -5.53
C ILE A 304 6.05 -15.36 -6.71
N ILE A 305 5.55 -14.14 -6.77
CA ILE A 305 5.85 -13.18 -7.84
C ILE A 305 6.50 -11.95 -7.20
N ALA A 306 7.75 -11.67 -7.57
CA ALA A 306 8.51 -10.53 -7.04
C ALA A 306 8.53 -10.43 -5.50
N GLY A 307 8.57 -11.59 -4.82
CA GLY A 307 8.60 -11.69 -3.34
C GLY A 307 7.22 -11.71 -2.67
N GLU A 308 6.12 -11.46 -3.40
CA GLU A 308 4.77 -11.53 -2.86
C GLU A 308 4.11 -12.88 -3.22
N PRO A 309 3.45 -13.53 -2.26
CA PRO A 309 2.68 -14.73 -2.52
C PRO A 309 1.34 -14.38 -3.16
N VAL A 310 1.03 -15.09 -4.25
CA VAL A 310 -0.16 -14.86 -5.09
C VAL A 310 -0.85 -16.18 -5.37
N ALA A 311 -2.17 -16.16 -5.50
CA ALA A 311 -2.97 -17.33 -5.86
C ALA A 311 -4.27 -16.95 -6.55
N ASN A 312 -4.93 -17.93 -7.12
CA ASN A 312 -6.34 -17.84 -7.46
C ASN A 312 -7.17 -18.32 -6.26
N VAL A 313 -8.29 -17.66 -6.01
CA VAL A 313 -9.21 -18.06 -4.93
C VAL A 313 -10.56 -18.39 -5.54
N ARG A 314 -10.96 -19.67 -5.41
CA ARG A 314 -12.28 -20.13 -5.82
C ARG A 314 -13.23 -20.10 -4.65
N VAL A 315 -14.44 -19.62 -4.87
CA VAL A 315 -15.54 -19.67 -3.89
C VAL A 315 -16.80 -20.23 -4.53
N ARG A 316 -17.56 -21.02 -3.76
CA ARG A 316 -18.90 -21.49 -4.12
C ARG A 316 -19.89 -21.11 -3.04
N SER A 317 -21.11 -20.83 -3.45
CA SER A 317 -22.17 -20.47 -2.50
C SER A 317 -22.43 -21.63 -1.52
N CYS A 318 -22.46 -21.28 -0.24
CA CYS A 318 -22.67 -22.24 0.85
C CYS A 318 -23.40 -21.56 2.02
N GLN A 319 -23.84 -22.38 2.97
CA GLN A 319 -24.40 -21.86 4.21
C GLN A 319 -23.27 -21.63 5.21
N LEU A 320 -22.94 -20.35 5.41
CA LEU A 320 -21.90 -19.94 6.37
C LEU A 320 -22.41 -20.14 7.81
N LYS A 321 -21.50 -20.53 8.69
CA LYS A 321 -21.73 -20.61 10.14
C LYS A 321 -21.19 -19.37 10.85
N GLY A 322 -21.83 -19.00 11.96
CA GLY A 322 -21.31 -17.94 12.81
C GLY A 322 -19.96 -18.35 13.42
N ALA A 323 -19.02 -17.41 13.48
CA ALA A 323 -17.70 -17.63 14.06
C ALA A 323 -17.27 -16.40 14.88
N GLU A 324 -16.45 -16.66 15.90
CA GLU A 324 -15.83 -15.58 16.67
C GLU A 324 -14.59 -15.07 15.94
N ILE A 325 -14.58 -13.76 15.66
CA ILE A 325 -13.49 -13.06 14.97
C ILE A 325 -12.87 -12.04 15.93
N GLY A 326 -11.60 -12.21 16.25
CA GLY A 326 -10.93 -11.35 17.22
C GLY A 326 -9.41 -11.56 17.28
N GLY A 327 -8.74 -10.86 18.20
CA GLY A 327 -7.32 -10.99 18.47
C GLY A 327 -6.44 -10.62 17.26
N ASN A 328 -5.42 -11.44 16.99
CA ASN A 328 -4.45 -11.23 15.92
C ASN A 328 -5.02 -11.31 14.50
N LEU A 329 -6.28 -11.70 14.33
CA LEU A 329 -6.93 -11.74 13.03
C LEU A 329 -7.35 -10.33 12.55
N ILE A 330 -7.71 -9.43 13.49
CA ILE A 330 -8.22 -8.10 13.17
C ILE A 330 -7.24 -7.23 12.38
N PRO A 331 -5.93 -7.16 12.68
CA PRO A 331 -4.99 -6.33 11.93
C PRO A 331 -4.58 -6.93 10.57
N ARG A 332 -4.95 -8.16 10.27
CA ARG A 332 -4.65 -8.92 9.05
C ARG A 332 -5.82 -8.81 8.08
#